data_f52b9ca072f7b14028c1e8dc84503f82
#
_entry.id   f52b9ca072f7b14028c1e8dc84503f82
#
_cell.length_a   1.000
_cell.length_b   1.000
_cell.length_c   1.000
_cell.angle_alpha   90.00
_cell.angle_beta   90.00
_cell.angle_gamma   90.00
#
_symmetry.space_group_name_H-M   'P 1'
#
loop_
_entity.id
_entity.type
_entity.pdbx_description
1 polymer ?
#
loop_
_entity_poly.entity_id
_entity_poly.type
_entity_poly.pdbx_seq_one_letter_code
_entity_poly.pdbx_strand_id
1 'polypeptide(L)'
;DSGIWIPKEYSESYGTGGFKVDGRDSSDLGDDESGNGNDLTTSGLNSYDKRNDSPTKNFATWNPLTGTAQTYTNGNLKATTASSAWKGGLTTMQVPLNSGTWYYEWYVTSAGSSSGQMSIGWAESTRDEADDNSSGDTEGWVTYALNGNYYSNGSAGSLGATYTTGDVIGCKI
;
A
#
# COMPACT_ATOMS: atom_id res chain seq x y z
N ASP A 1 -4.78 15.34 -25.81
CA ASP A 1 -5.05 13.95 -25.33
C ASP A 1 -3.80 13.43 -24.61
N SER A 2 -3.96 13.02 -23.36
CA SER A 2 -2.85 12.52 -22.53
C SER A 2 -2.38 11.11 -22.92
N GLY A 3 -3.09 10.45 -23.86
CA GLY A 3 -2.86 9.03 -24.19
C GLY A 3 -3.29 8.05 -23.09
N ILE A 4 -3.84 8.55 -21.99
CA ILE A 4 -4.32 7.73 -20.87
C ILE A 4 -5.79 7.40 -21.13
N TRP A 5 -6.14 6.12 -21.02
CA TRP A 5 -7.54 5.70 -21.08
C TRP A 5 -8.27 6.19 -19.82
N ILE A 6 -9.36 6.88 -20.00
CA ILE A 6 -10.21 7.40 -18.93
C ILE A 6 -11.60 6.84 -19.12
N PRO A 7 -12.24 6.23 -18.11
CA PRO A 7 -13.63 5.80 -18.19
C PRO A 7 -14.54 6.99 -18.50
N LYS A 8 -15.43 6.82 -19.47
CA LYS A 8 -16.47 7.78 -19.75
C LYS A 8 -17.74 7.39 -18.98
N GLU A 9 -18.39 8.36 -18.39
CA GLU A 9 -19.68 8.10 -17.75
C GLU A 9 -20.69 7.54 -18.76
N TYR A 10 -21.37 6.47 -18.37
CA TYR A 10 -22.48 5.92 -19.15
C TYR A 10 -23.70 6.79 -18.94
N SER A 11 -24.32 7.26 -20.04
CA SER A 11 -25.43 8.20 -20.03
C SER A 11 -26.74 7.64 -20.63
N GLU A 12 -26.71 6.37 -21.01
CA GLU A 12 -27.87 5.71 -21.58
C GLU A 12 -28.73 5.03 -20.50
N SER A 13 -29.91 4.54 -20.88
CA SER A 13 -30.76 3.78 -19.95
C SER A 13 -30.17 2.41 -19.62
N TYR A 14 -30.19 2.07 -18.33
CA TYR A 14 -29.78 0.76 -17.88
C TYR A 14 -30.80 -0.35 -18.13
N GLY A 15 -32.04 0.03 -18.59
CA GLY A 15 -33.15 -0.92 -18.68
C GLY A 15 -33.63 -1.39 -17.30
N THR A 16 -34.72 -2.15 -17.25
CA THR A 16 -35.32 -2.53 -15.95
C THR A 16 -34.51 -3.55 -15.13
N GLY A 17 -33.70 -4.34 -15.77
CA GLY A 17 -32.81 -5.32 -15.11
C GLY A 17 -31.36 -4.88 -15.00
N GLY A 18 -31.05 -3.65 -15.44
CA GLY A 18 -29.71 -3.11 -15.36
C GLY A 18 -29.42 -2.48 -14.00
N PHE A 19 -28.15 -2.34 -13.67
CA PHE A 19 -27.70 -1.68 -12.45
C PHE A 19 -26.38 -0.93 -12.69
N LYS A 20 -26.08 0.00 -11.81
CA LYS A 20 -24.80 0.73 -11.75
C LYS A 20 -24.31 0.73 -10.33
N VAL A 21 -23.21 0.02 -10.04
CA VAL A 21 -22.54 0.03 -8.75
C VAL A 21 -21.21 0.72 -8.89
N ASP A 22 -20.97 1.79 -8.15
CA ASP A 22 -19.72 2.57 -8.21
C ASP A 22 -18.99 2.67 -6.88
N GLY A 23 -19.53 2.09 -5.81
CA GLY A 23 -18.94 2.06 -4.48
C GLY A 23 -18.76 3.43 -3.83
N ARG A 24 -19.49 4.46 -4.26
CA ARG A 24 -19.38 5.81 -3.70
C ARG A 24 -20.02 5.94 -2.34
N ASP A 25 -21.12 5.23 -2.10
CA ASP A 25 -21.71 5.19 -0.77
C ASP A 25 -20.92 4.23 0.13
N SER A 26 -20.27 4.79 1.15
CA SER A 26 -19.51 3.98 2.12
C SER A 26 -20.40 3.26 3.12
N SER A 27 -21.69 3.59 3.19
CA SER A 27 -22.67 2.90 4.03
C SER A 27 -23.28 1.69 3.33
N ASP A 28 -23.32 1.72 1.99
CA ASP A 28 -23.76 0.60 1.16
C ASP A 28 -22.93 0.52 -0.13
N LEU A 29 -21.91 -0.32 -0.13
CA LEU A 29 -21.02 -0.52 -1.28
C LEU A 29 -21.70 -1.29 -2.43
N GLY A 30 -22.90 -1.82 -2.21
CA GLY A 30 -23.70 -2.52 -3.19
C GLY A 30 -24.86 -1.71 -3.78
N ASP A 31 -25.00 -0.44 -3.39
CA ASP A 31 -26.07 0.45 -3.83
C ASP A 31 -26.11 0.62 -5.35
N ASP A 32 -27.33 0.51 -5.91
CA ASP A 32 -27.59 0.67 -7.35
C ASP A 32 -27.89 2.13 -7.70
N GLU A 33 -26.89 2.83 -8.14
CA GLU A 33 -26.95 4.23 -8.62
C GLU A 33 -27.67 4.40 -9.99
N SER A 34 -28.22 3.33 -10.56
CA SER A 34 -28.96 3.43 -11.84
C SER A 34 -30.37 3.99 -11.70
N GLY A 35 -30.89 4.02 -10.46
CA GLY A 35 -32.26 4.39 -10.14
C GLY A 35 -33.27 3.25 -10.29
N ASN A 36 -32.85 2.04 -10.61
CA ASN A 36 -33.74 0.87 -10.73
C ASN A 36 -33.96 0.14 -9.40
N GLY A 37 -33.10 0.38 -8.38
CA GLY A 37 -33.14 -0.29 -7.07
C GLY A 37 -32.74 -1.77 -7.14
N ASN A 38 -31.85 -2.12 -8.06
CA ASN A 38 -31.28 -3.47 -8.19
C ASN A 38 -30.01 -3.61 -7.36
N ASP A 39 -30.09 -3.31 -6.05
CA ASP A 39 -28.98 -3.32 -5.13
C ASP A 39 -28.34 -4.71 -5.02
N LEU A 40 -27.03 -4.73 -4.89
CA LEU A 40 -26.28 -5.95 -4.68
C LEU A 40 -26.08 -6.23 -3.19
N THR A 41 -26.37 -7.45 -2.77
CA THR A 41 -26.05 -7.88 -1.42
C THR A 41 -24.55 -8.04 -1.25
N THR A 42 -23.94 -7.22 -0.41
CA THR A 42 -22.52 -7.29 -0.12
C THR A 42 -22.20 -8.36 0.92
N SER A 43 -21.05 -9.02 0.76
CA SER A 43 -20.53 -9.97 1.74
C SER A 43 -19.02 -9.78 1.89
N GLY A 44 -18.58 -9.55 3.14
CA GLY A 44 -17.17 -9.30 3.44
C GLY A 44 -16.64 -7.91 3.08
N LEU A 45 -17.46 -7.06 2.49
CA LEU A 45 -17.10 -5.66 2.20
C LEU A 45 -17.44 -4.74 3.37
N ASN A 46 -16.63 -3.72 3.57
CA ASN A 46 -16.84 -2.66 4.57
C ASN A 46 -16.27 -1.32 4.05
N SER A 47 -16.48 -0.25 4.79
CA SER A 47 -16.05 1.10 4.38
C SER A 47 -14.55 1.25 4.09
N TYR A 48 -13.72 0.36 4.60
CA TYR A 48 -12.29 0.34 4.32
C TYR A 48 -11.93 -0.23 2.94
N ASP A 49 -12.86 -0.90 2.28
CA ASP A 49 -12.67 -1.41 0.92
C ASP A 49 -12.90 -0.33 -0.14
N LYS A 50 -13.58 0.76 0.24
CA LYS A 50 -13.72 1.93 -0.60
C LYS A 50 -12.41 2.68 -0.70
N ARG A 51 -11.88 2.83 -1.92
CA ARG A 51 -10.63 3.55 -2.19
C ARG A 51 -10.77 4.45 -3.40
N ASN A 52 -10.01 5.53 -3.38
CA ASN A 52 -9.98 6.53 -4.44
C ASN A 52 -8.98 6.10 -5.53
N ASP A 53 -9.13 4.87 -6.02
CA ASP A 53 -8.28 4.32 -7.06
C ASP A 53 -9.01 4.36 -8.42
N SER A 54 -8.30 4.79 -9.44
CA SER A 54 -8.79 4.87 -10.81
C SER A 54 -7.60 4.93 -11.77
N PRO A 55 -7.79 4.77 -13.09
CA PRO A 55 -6.72 4.95 -14.06
C PRO A 55 -6.00 6.29 -14.00
N THR A 56 -6.63 7.32 -13.42
CA THR A 56 -6.05 8.65 -13.24
C THR A 56 -5.60 8.96 -11.81
N LYS A 57 -5.95 8.10 -10.85
CA LYS A 57 -5.57 8.19 -9.44
C LYS A 57 -5.13 6.81 -8.97
N ASN A 58 -3.94 6.44 -9.36
CA ASN A 58 -3.35 5.15 -9.01
C ASN A 58 -2.21 5.36 -8.02
N PHE A 59 -2.18 4.54 -6.98
CA PHE A 59 -1.17 4.60 -5.92
C PHE A 59 -0.70 3.20 -5.55
N ALA A 60 0.45 3.14 -4.91
CA ALA A 60 1.04 1.88 -4.47
C ALA A 60 0.17 1.22 -3.39
N THR A 61 -0.06 -0.06 -3.55
CA THR A 61 -0.63 -0.93 -2.50
C THR A 61 0.39 -2.01 -2.16
N TRP A 62 0.22 -2.65 -1.02
CA TRP A 62 1.02 -3.83 -0.71
C TRP A 62 0.72 -4.97 -1.68
N ASN A 63 1.75 -5.67 -2.08
CA ASN A 63 1.61 -6.88 -2.90
C ASN A 63 1.48 -8.11 -1.98
N PRO A 64 0.29 -8.73 -1.87
CA PRO A 64 0.09 -9.88 -0.98
C PRO A 64 0.80 -11.15 -1.45
N LEU A 65 1.37 -11.15 -2.64
CA LEU A 65 2.18 -12.25 -3.16
C LEU A 65 3.63 -12.17 -2.70
N THR A 66 4.02 -11.04 -2.09
CA THR A 66 5.33 -10.81 -1.53
C THR A 66 5.22 -10.68 -0.01
N GLY A 67 6.14 -11.27 0.71
CA GLY A 67 6.11 -11.29 2.17
C GLY A 67 5.18 -12.37 2.76
N THR A 68 5.72 -13.13 3.69
CA THR A 68 5.07 -14.35 4.20
C THR A 68 4.45 -14.21 5.59
N ALA A 69 4.61 -13.07 6.25
CA ALA A 69 4.19 -12.88 7.64
C ALA A 69 3.34 -11.62 7.89
N GLN A 70 2.93 -10.93 6.85
CA GLN A 70 2.06 -9.77 6.95
C GLN A 70 0.61 -10.16 6.68
N THR A 71 -0.29 -9.50 7.38
CA THR A 71 -1.72 -9.46 7.04
C THR A 71 -2.02 -8.12 6.39
N TYR A 72 -2.61 -8.15 5.21
CA TYR A 72 -2.98 -6.97 4.46
C TYR A 72 -4.47 -6.68 4.60
N THR A 73 -4.81 -5.43 4.83
CA THR A 73 -6.20 -4.95 4.98
C THR A 73 -6.37 -3.60 4.29
N ASN A 74 -7.58 -3.07 4.28
CA ASN A 74 -7.91 -1.76 3.68
C ASN A 74 -7.54 -1.69 2.19
N GLY A 75 -7.93 -2.70 1.40
CA GLY A 75 -7.54 -2.75 -0.01
C GLY A 75 -6.02 -2.81 -0.19
N ASN A 76 -5.33 -3.56 0.66
CA ASN A 76 -3.87 -3.69 0.70
C ASN A 76 -3.11 -2.37 0.97
N LEU A 77 -3.77 -1.38 1.55
CA LEU A 77 -3.10 -0.13 1.98
C LEU A 77 -2.53 -0.22 3.38
N LYS A 78 -2.90 -1.24 4.15
CA LYS A 78 -2.38 -1.47 5.50
C LYS A 78 -1.75 -2.85 5.60
N ALA A 79 -0.50 -2.90 6.06
CA ALA A 79 0.18 -4.12 6.44
C ALA A 79 0.31 -4.19 7.96
N THR A 80 0.08 -5.37 8.52
CA THR A 80 0.28 -5.66 9.94
C THR A 80 1.05 -6.95 10.07
N THR A 81 2.10 -6.96 10.86
CA THR A 81 2.84 -8.17 11.20
C THR A 81 2.63 -8.53 12.68
N ALA A 82 2.37 -9.79 12.94
CA ALA A 82 2.33 -10.32 14.30
C ALA A 82 3.65 -11.03 14.69
N SER A 83 4.61 -11.09 13.77
CA SER A 83 5.89 -11.76 13.99
C SER A 83 6.87 -10.85 14.71
N SER A 84 7.66 -11.44 15.60
CA SER A 84 8.85 -10.78 16.18
C SER A 84 10.08 -10.90 15.28
N ALA A 85 9.99 -11.63 14.17
CA ALA A 85 11.03 -11.73 13.17
C ALA A 85 10.95 -10.58 12.18
N TRP A 86 12.05 -10.24 11.57
CA TRP A 86 12.12 -9.33 10.44
C TRP A 86 11.42 -9.99 9.25
N LYS A 87 10.38 -9.37 8.76
CA LYS A 87 9.62 -9.82 7.59
C LYS A 87 9.30 -8.65 6.70
N GLY A 88 9.72 -8.74 5.46
CA GLY A 88 9.50 -7.72 4.45
C GLY A 88 8.26 -7.96 3.60
N GLY A 89 7.91 -6.97 2.82
CA GLY A 89 6.91 -7.02 1.76
C GLY A 89 7.15 -5.87 0.80
N LEU A 90 6.83 -6.07 -0.47
CA LEU A 90 6.95 -5.04 -1.50
C LEU A 90 5.58 -4.44 -1.84
N THR A 91 5.61 -3.27 -2.44
CA THR A 91 4.41 -2.66 -3.02
C THR A 91 4.25 -3.02 -4.49
N THR A 92 3.07 -2.73 -5.04
CA THR A 92 2.74 -3.02 -6.44
C THR A 92 3.36 -2.06 -7.45
N MET A 93 3.88 -0.91 -6.99
CA MET A 93 4.53 0.06 -7.88
C MET A 93 6.04 -0.04 -7.81
N GLN A 94 6.65 0.01 -8.98
CA GLN A 94 8.08 0.09 -9.15
C GLN A 94 8.47 1.43 -9.73
N VAL A 95 9.57 2.00 -9.27
CA VAL A 95 10.14 3.22 -9.86
C VAL A 95 11.23 2.84 -10.85
N PRO A 96 11.21 3.42 -12.07
CA PRO A 96 12.26 3.18 -13.04
C PRO A 96 13.60 3.74 -12.54
N LEU A 97 14.67 2.98 -12.69
CA LEU A 97 16.02 3.45 -12.41
C LEU A 97 16.37 4.66 -13.29
N ASN A 98 17.04 5.62 -12.69
CA ASN A 98 17.54 6.85 -13.38
C ASN A 98 16.44 7.72 -14.00
N SER A 99 15.21 7.68 -13.47
CA SER A 99 14.05 8.35 -14.04
C SER A 99 13.38 9.27 -12.99
N GLY A 100 13.87 10.48 -12.88
CA GLY A 100 13.23 11.52 -12.08
C GLY A 100 13.40 11.37 -10.56
N THR A 101 12.57 12.07 -9.83
CA THR A 101 12.50 12.02 -8.37
C THR A 101 11.15 11.42 -7.98
N TRP A 102 11.17 10.43 -7.14
CA TRP A 102 9.99 9.75 -6.65
C TRP A 102 9.80 9.96 -5.17
N TYR A 103 8.55 9.98 -4.72
CA TYR A 103 8.18 10.23 -3.33
C TYR A 103 6.95 9.44 -2.95
N TYR A 104 6.94 8.89 -1.73
CA TYR A 104 5.75 8.32 -1.11
C TYR A 104 5.76 8.58 0.39
N GLU A 105 4.60 8.45 1.00
CA GLU A 105 4.41 8.60 2.43
C GLU A 105 3.94 7.30 3.06
N TRP A 106 4.36 7.10 4.29
CA TRP A 106 4.00 5.99 5.12
C TRP A 106 3.42 6.51 6.44
N TYR A 107 2.20 6.09 6.77
CA TYR A 107 1.58 6.39 8.05
C TYR A 107 1.74 5.23 9.02
N VAL A 108 2.30 5.48 10.19
CA VAL A 108 2.55 4.49 11.23
C VAL A 108 1.31 4.33 12.09
N THR A 109 0.49 3.33 11.80
CA THR A 109 -0.73 3.08 12.58
C THR A 109 -0.46 2.45 13.94
N SER A 110 0.65 1.72 14.08
CA SER A 110 1.13 1.15 15.33
C SER A 110 2.62 0.83 15.20
N ALA A 111 3.43 1.39 16.04
CA ALA A 111 4.89 1.21 16.01
C ALA A 111 5.37 -0.08 16.68
N GLY A 112 4.47 -0.86 17.31
CA GLY A 112 4.88 -2.04 18.09
C GLY A 112 5.63 -1.68 19.37
N SER A 113 6.11 -2.69 20.07
CA SER A 113 6.80 -2.54 21.35
C SER A 113 8.33 -2.69 21.28
N SER A 114 8.86 -3.10 20.13
CA SER A 114 10.30 -3.38 19.98
C SER A 114 10.97 -2.36 19.08
N SER A 115 11.90 -1.62 19.63
CA SER A 115 12.73 -0.69 18.89
C SER A 115 13.53 -1.41 17.81
N GLY A 116 13.45 -0.92 16.58
CA GLY A 116 14.20 -1.43 15.44
C GLY A 116 13.53 -2.50 14.60
N GLN A 117 12.35 -3.00 14.99
CA GLN A 117 11.66 -4.08 14.25
C GLN A 117 10.71 -3.58 13.15
N MET A 118 10.51 -2.28 13.00
CA MET A 118 9.78 -1.69 11.91
C MET A 118 10.74 -0.84 11.08
N SER A 119 10.81 -1.12 9.80
CA SER A 119 11.59 -0.31 8.87
C SER A 119 10.84 -0.09 7.56
N ILE A 120 11.12 1.01 6.91
CA ILE A 120 10.50 1.46 5.69
C ILE A 120 11.57 1.99 4.74
N GLY A 121 11.40 1.86 3.45
CA GLY A 121 12.35 2.37 2.49
C GLY A 121 12.12 1.86 1.08
N TRP A 122 13.22 1.69 0.36
CA TRP A 122 13.26 1.24 -1.02
C TRP A 122 13.99 -0.09 -1.11
N ALA A 123 13.54 -0.95 -2.01
CA ALA A 123 14.21 -2.22 -2.30
C ALA A 123 14.14 -2.52 -3.79
N GLU A 124 15.09 -3.30 -4.29
CA GLU A 124 15.02 -3.84 -5.65
C GLU A 124 13.88 -4.85 -5.78
N SER A 125 13.28 -4.90 -6.97
CA SER A 125 12.15 -5.78 -7.26
C SER A 125 12.49 -7.27 -7.26
N THR A 126 13.77 -7.59 -7.34
CA THR A 126 14.31 -8.97 -7.33
C THR A 126 14.62 -9.47 -5.93
N ARG A 127 14.46 -8.61 -4.91
CA ARG A 127 14.74 -9.00 -3.53
C ARG A 127 13.83 -10.15 -3.10
N ASP A 128 14.42 -11.18 -2.53
CA ASP A 128 13.67 -12.24 -1.85
C ASP A 128 13.25 -11.75 -0.45
N GLU A 129 11.98 -11.51 -0.28
CA GLU A 129 11.41 -11.00 0.97
C GLU A 129 11.28 -12.06 2.06
N ALA A 130 11.50 -13.32 1.71
CA ALA A 130 11.61 -14.40 2.69
C ALA A 130 12.92 -14.30 3.50
N ASP A 131 13.94 -13.72 2.90
CA ASP A 131 15.21 -13.39 3.56
C ASP A 131 15.11 -12.00 4.19
N ASP A 132 14.71 -12.00 5.43
CA ASP A 132 14.41 -10.80 6.21
C ASP A 132 15.61 -10.20 6.95
N ASN A 133 16.79 -10.68 6.68
CA ASN A 133 17.96 -10.27 7.43
C ASN A 133 18.52 -8.94 6.94
N SER A 134 17.98 -7.89 7.47
CA SER A 134 18.43 -6.52 7.23
C SER A 134 19.92 -6.29 7.51
N SER A 135 20.58 -7.19 8.23
CA SER A 135 22.00 -7.08 8.57
C SER A 135 22.92 -7.94 7.71
N GLY A 136 22.39 -8.89 6.96
CA GLY A 136 23.17 -9.82 6.14
C GLY A 136 23.10 -9.58 4.63
N ASP A 137 22.05 -8.94 4.15
CA ASP A 137 21.91 -8.64 2.73
C ASP A 137 22.79 -7.48 2.32
N THR A 138 23.58 -7.69 1.29
CA THR A 138 24.62 -6.75 0.86
C THR A 138 24.18 -5.81 -0.26
N GLU A 139 23.01 -6.01 -0.87
CA GLU A 139 22.61 -5.26 -2.07
C GLU A 139 21.11 -4.95 -2.15
N GLY A 140 20.79 -3.88 -2.84
CA GLY A 140 19.46 -3.62 -3.38
C GLY A 140 18.42 -3.03 -2.44
N TRP A 141 18.82 -2.45 -1.29
CA TRP A 141 17.83 -1.83 -0.41
C TRP A 141 18.40 -0.70 0.47
N VAL A 142 17.52 0.18 0.86
CA VAL A 142 17.75 1.19 1.90
C VAL A 142 16.48 1.33 2.74
N THR A 143 16.61 1.19 4.05
CA THR A 143 15.49 1.33 4.97
C THR A 143 15.82 2.19 6.17
N TYR A 144 14.79 2.80 6.74
CA TYR A 144 14.84 3.59 7.95
C TYR A 144 14.00 2.93 9.03
N ALA A 145 14.62 2.63 10.15
CA ALA A 145 14.00 1.89 11.24
C ALA A 145 13.46 2.82 12.33
N LEU A 146 12.49 2.30 13.08
CA LEU A 146 11.82 2.98 14.18
C LEU A 146 12.76 3.62 15.19
N ASN A 147 13.90 2.98 15.46
CA ASN A 147 14.91 3.45 16.44
C ASN A 147 15.84 4.55 15.91
N GLY A 148 15.59 5.07 14.72
CA GLY A 148 16.41 6.10 14.09
C GLY A 148 17.63 5.58 13.33
N ASN A 149 17.79 4.27 13.21
CA ASN A 149 18.85 3.70 12.39
C ASN A 149 18.41 3.57 10.94
N TYR A 150 19.35 3.74 10.04
CA TYR A 150 19.16 3.31 8.65
C TYR A 150 19.99 2.07 8.37
N TYR A 151 19.55 1.30 7.41
CA TYR A 151 20.22 0.13 6.89
C TYR A 151 20.30 0.24 5.38
N SER A 152 21.45 -0.04 4.80
CA SER A 152 21.67 0.01 3.36
C SER A 152 22.78 -0.97 2.99
N ASN A 153 22.49 -1.93 2.13
CA ASN A 153 23.47 -2.83 1.54
C ASN A 153 24.48 -3.40 2.56
N GLY A 154 23.97 -4.01 3.63
CA GLY A 154 24.79 -4.62 4.67
C GLY A 154 25.46 -3.63 5.66
N SER A 155 25.24 -2.34 5.49
CA SER A 155 25.75 -1.29 6.37
C SER A 155 24.61 -0.70 7.22
N ALA A 156 24.93 -0.29 8.42
CA ALA A 156 24.01 0.40 9.31
C ALA A 156 24.61 1.69 9.84
N GLY A 157 23.78 2.68 10.06
CA GLY A 157 24.15 3.94 10.68
C GLY A 157 22.95 4.56 11.41
N SER A 158 23.10 5.76 11.94
CA SER A 158 22.03 6.45 12.65
C SER A 158 21.71 7.79 11.99
N LEU A 159 20.41 8.07 11.79
CA LEU A 159 19.89 9.39 11.43
C LEU A 159 19.58 10.22 12.69
N GLY A 160 19.58 9.61 13.87
CA GLY A 160 19.32 10.26 15.15
C GLY A 160 17.84 10.55 15.45
N ALA A 161 16.99 10.63 14.44
CA ALA A 161 15.55 10.80 14.62
C ALA A 161 14.88 9.42 14.76
N THR A 162 13.85 9.35 15.58
CA THR A 162 13.01 8.16 15.74
C THR A 162 11.60 8.49 15.28
N TYR A 163 10.78 7.47 15.01
CA TYR A 163 9.37 7.67 14.74
C TYR A 163 8.51 6.74 15.60
N THR A 164 7.24 7.02 15.72
CA THR A 164 6.31 6.29 16.58
C THR A 164 4.91 6.22 15.95
N THR A 165 3.99 5.61 16.66
CA THR A 165 2.57 5.57 16.27
C THR A 165 2.03 6.96 16.03
N GLY A 166 1.39 7.18 14.90
CA GLY A 166 0.80 8.46 14.47
C GLY A 166 1.70 9.29 13.55
N ASP A 167 2.97 8.91 13.39
CA ASP A 167 3.89 9.66 12.53
C ASP A 167 3.69 9.32 11.04
N VAL A 168 4.02 10.29 10.20
CA VAL A 168 4.12 10.14 8.75
C VAL A 168 5.58 10.20 8.34
N ILE A 169 6.02 9.19 7.63
CA ILE A 169 7.40 9.08 7.14
C ILE A 169 7.40 9.31 5.63
N GLY A 170 8.09 10.36 5.18
CA GLY A 170 8.30 10.63 3.76
C GLY A 170 9.54 9.92 3.24
N CYS A 171 9.40 9.19 2.15
CA CYS A 171 10.50 8.48 1.49
C CYS A 171 10.71 9.04 0.08
N LYS A 172 11.89 9.57 -0.16
CA LYS A 172 12.28 10.17 -1.45
C LYS A 172 13.49 9.46 -2.02
N ILE A 173 13.48 9.22 -3.33
CA ILE A 173 14.60 8.71 -4.10
C ILE A 173 14.83 9.56 -5.33
#